data_b70ba1b8f97e248ee11ba016e0bf813c
#
_entry.id   b70ba1b8f97e248ee11ba016e0bf813c
#
_cell.length_a   1.000
_cell.length_b   1.000
_cell.length_c   1.000
_cell.angle_alpha   90.00
_cell.angle_beta   90.00
_cell.angle_gamma   90.00
#
_symmetry.space_group_name_H-M   'P 1'
#
loop_
_entity.id
_entity.type
_entity.pdbx_description
1 polymer ?
#
loop_
_entity_poly.entity_id
_entity_poly.type
_entity_poly.pdbx_seq_one_letter_code
_entity_poly.pdbx_strand_id
1 'polypeptide(L)'
;MERIIVHSDLNNFYASVERILNPGLAGKPIAVCGSKEERRGIVLAKSEEAKKFGVKTGDTIWQAQKKCPDILIVPPHFKEYMHYSLKVKEIYAQFTDLIESYGIDECWLDLTRSTKVLPHFDGMYAERDGERCYSPEYLRFIGDFIREEVKGKYGLTVSCGVSFNKVFAKLGSDLKKPDGTTVIGKINFEKVTAGLPVEDLLYVGKATAYKLHAIGLPSIGKLAEADDEEIIRLFGKNGRTLLKYARGEDTEEVKHMDEKRVYKSIGNSCTYAEDVTDYGRAERLLYVLAESVASRLRESGQGLADTVHLWVRYGNLTDISVQKKVRHTALCGEIAKHAFELFRENVKPPFSVRSLGITVSGFDNGTSQITLDEACGNYKKLEAVEKCVDKIRKKHGYNKLQRGIIAQEPEQMTNDIKNSHLIKPANFTPPEEDT
;
A
#
# COMPACT_ATOMS: atom_id res chain seq x y z
N MET A 1 24.62 3.79 -19.81
CA MET A 1 23.39 4.13 -20.57
C MET A 1 22.42 4.75 -19.60
N GLU A 2 21.81 5.88 -19.92
CA GLU A 2 20.78 6.51 -19.12
C GLU A 2 19.57 5.58 -18.99
N ARG A 3 18.94 5.58 -17.80
CA ARG A 3 17.76 4.74 -17.53
C ARG A 3 16.50 5.47 -17.99
N ILE A 4 15.49 4.71 -18.39
CA ILE A 4 14.12 5.19 -18.67
C ILE A 4 13.20 4.55 -17.64
N ILE A 5 12.93 5.27 -16.57
CA ILE A 5 12.03 4.85 -15.50
C ILE A 5 10.72 5.61 -15.62
N VAL A 6 9.63 4.90 -15.76
CA VAL A 6 8.28 5.47 -15.75
C VAL A 6 7.60 5.12 -14.43
N HIS A 7 7.05 6.12 -13.76
CA HIS A 7 6.08 5.90 -12.69
C HIS A 7 4.69 6.20 -13.23
N SER A 8 3.82 5.20 -13.20
CA SER A 8 2.43 5.30 -13.63
C SER A 8 1.50 5.25 -12.42
N ASP A 9 0.53 6.17 -12.36
CA ASP A 9 -0.40 6.36 -11.24
C ASP A 9 -1.83 6.54 -11.81
N LEU A 10 -2.74 5.63 -11.46
CA LEU A 10 -4.14 5.63 -11.92
C LEU A 10 -4.92 6.79 -11.26
N ASN A 11 -5.46 7.68 -12.08
CA ASN A 11 -6.16 8.86 -11.59
C ASN A 11 -7.47 8.52 -10.90
N ASN A 12 -7.61 8.97 -9.63
CA ASN A 12 -8.83 8.76 -8.82
C ASN A 12 -9.31 7.30 -8.85
N PHE A 13 -8.40 6.35 -8.79
CA PHE A 13 -8.56 4.98 -9.21
C PHE A 13 -9.91 4.36 -8.80
N TYR A 14 -10.23 4.29 -7.51
CA TYR A 14 -11.49 3.69 -7.07
C TYR A 14 -12.71 4.41 -7.63
N ALA A 15 -12.71 5.73 -7.64
CA ALA A 15 -13.81 6.50 -8.20
C ALA A 15 -13.96 6.30 -9.71
N SER A 16 -12.85 6.12 -10.43
CA SER A 16 -12.84 5.81 -11.86
C SER A 16 -13.39 4.43 -12.15
N VAL A 17 -13.02 3.41 -11.36
CA VAL A 17 -13.58 2.06 -11.48
C VAL A 17 -15.08 2.06 -11.16
N GLU A 18 -15.53 2.77 -10.11
CA GLU A 18 -16.97 2.87 -9.81
C GLU A 18 -17.78 3.45 -10.97
N ARG A 19 -17.21 4.40 -11.72
CA ARG A 19 -17.85 4.94 -12.94
C ARG A 19 -17.93 3.94 -14.09
N ILE A 20 -16.94 3.05 -14.20
CA ILE A 20 -17.00 1.95 -15.17
C ILE A 20 -18.11 0.97 -14.79
N LEU A 21 -18.21 0.61 -13.51
CA LEU A 21 -19.24 -0.30 -13.00
C LEU A 21 -20.64 0.32 -13.07
N ASN A 22 -20.75 1.63 -12.86
CA ASN A 22 -22.01 2.36 -12.92
C ASN A 22 -21.84 3.66 -13.72
N PRO A 23 -22.10 3.63 -15.04
CA PRO A 23 -22.01 4.82 -15.91
C PRO A 23 -22.90 5.99 -15.49
N GLY A 24 -23.95 5.74 -14.71
CA GLY A 24 -24.81 6.78 -14.14
C GLY A 24 -24.11 7.74 -13.16
N LEU A 25 -22.88 7.40 -12.73
CA LEU A 25 -22.03 8.25 -11.88
C LEU A 25 -21.13 9.20 -12.68
N ALA A 26 -21.13 9.10 -14.01
CA ALA A 26 -20.30 9.95 -14.87
C ALA A 26 -20.66 11.44 -14.68
N GLY A 27 -19.64 12.29 -14.56
CA GLY A 27 -19.80 13.74 -14.39
C GLY A 27 -20.32 14.19 -13.01
N LYS A 28 -20.63 13.27 -12.11
CA LYS A 28 -21.13 13.59 -10.76
C LYS A 28 -20.01 13.64 -9.74
N PRO A 29 -20.12 14.49 -8.69
CA PRO A 29 -19.20 14.44 -7.55
C PRO A 29 -19.46 13.16 -6.75
N ILE A 30 -18.49 12.24 -6.72
CA ILE A 30 -18.56 10.99 -5.96
C ILE A 30 -17.40 10.88 -4.99
N ALA A 31 -17.65 10.22 -3.85
CA ALA A 31 -16.62 9.77 -2.92
C ALA A 31 -16.83 8.28 -2.61
N VAL A 32 -15.80 7.50 -2.81
CA VAL A 32 -15.76 6.10 -2.36
C VAL A 32 -15.41 6.11 -0.89
N CYS A 33 -16.30 5.60 -0.04
CA CYS A 33 -16.15 5.67 1.41
C CYS A 33 -16.41 4.30 2.05
N GLY A 34 -15.72 4.03 3.17
CA GLY A 34 -16.09 2.92 4.05
C GLY A 34 -17.42 3.17 4.77
N SER A 35 -17.94 2.14 5.47
CA SER A 35 -19.20 2.24 6.21
C SER A 35 -19.11 3.24 7.37
N LYS A 36 -20.13 4.11 7.46
CA LYS A 36 -20.29 5.05 8.57
C LYS A 36 -20.67 4.34 9.86
N GLU A 37 -21.54 3.35 9.75
CA GLU A 37 -22.07 2.52 10.83
C GLU A 37 -20.94 1.76 11.52
N GLU A 38 -19.96 1.29 10.76
CA GLU A 38 -18.76 0.62 11.27
C GLU A 38 -17.65 1.58 11.73
N ARG A 39 -17.94 2.89 11.87
CA ARG A 39 -16.95 3.94 12.20
C ARG A 39 -15.76 4.02 11.24
N ARG A 40 -15.93 3.54 10.00
CA ARG A 40 -14.94 3.55 8.91
C ARG A 40 -15.30 4.51 7.80
N GLY A 41 -16.24 5.41 8.05
CA GLY A 41 -16.79 6.37 7.09
C GLY A 41 -15.83 7.50 6.74
N ILE A 42 -14.71 7.17 6.08
CA ILE A 42 -13.75 8.12 5.52
C ILE A 42 -13.69 7.99 4.01
N VAL A 43 -13.35 9.09 3.34
CA VAL A 43 -13.12 9.14 1.89
C VAL A 43 -11.83 8.38 1.56
N LEU A 44 -11.96 7.27 0.84
CA LEU A 44 -10.85 6.48 0.31
C LEU A 44 -10.36 7.06 -1.02
N ALA A 45 -11.29 7.39 -1.91
CA ALA A 45 -11.04 8.06 -3.18
C ALA A 45 -12.20 8.99 -3.52
N LYS A 46 -11.94 9.96 -4.38
CA LYS A 46 -12.93 10.95 -4.83
C LYS A 46 -12.77 11.23 -6.32
N SER A 47 -13.85 11.63 -6.97
CA SER A 47 -13.82 12.08 -8.35
C SER A 47 -13.22 13.49 -8.49
N GLU A 48 -12.82 13.86 -9.71
CA GLU A 48 -12.31 15.21 -10.00
C GLU A 48 -13.38 16.30 -9.72
N GLU A 49 -14.66 15.99 -9.94
CA GLU A 49 -15.76 16.90 -9.59
C GLU A 49 -15.80 17.16 -8.08
N ALA A 50 -15.72 16.12 -7.25
CA ALA A 50 -15.69 16.26 -5.80
C ALA A 50 -14.41 16.99 -5.31
N LYS A 51 -13.27 16.76 -5.97
CA LYS A 51 -12.00 17.43 -5.68
C LYS A 51 -12.08 18.95 -5.87
N LYS A 52 -12.84 19.43 -6.88
CA LYS A 52 -13.08 20.87 -7.12
C LYS A 52 -13.75 21.57 -5.94
N PHE A 53 -14.55 20.86 -5.14
CA PHE A 53 -15.15 21.36 -3.90
C PHE A 53 -14.23 21.24 -2.68
N GLY A 54 -12.98 20.83 -2.86
CA GLY A 54 -11.99 20.69 -1.78
C GLY A 54 -12.15 19.43 -0.95
N VAL A 55 -12.89 18.41 -1.41
CA VAL A 55 -12.95 17.08 -0.77
C VAL A 55 -11.58 16.41 -0.87
N LYS A 56 -11.11 15.86 0.26
CA LYS A 56 -9.78 15.21 0.36
C LYS A 56 -9.92 13.76 0.78
N THR A 57 -8.99 12.91 0.36
CA THR A 57 -8.83 11.56 0.92
C THR A 57 -8.54 11.67 2.42
N GLY A 58 -9.21 10.83 3.22
CA GLY A 58 -9.17 10.92 4.68
C GLY A 58 -10.21 11.86 5.31
N ASP A 59 -10.94 12.68 4.53
CA ASP A 59 -12.11 13.41 5.07
C ASP A 59 -13.14 12.41 5.58
N THR A 60 -13.81 12.73 6.69
CA THR A 60 -15.01 11.99 7.08
C THR A 60 -16.15 12.24 6.10
N ILE A 61 -17.12 11.33 6.01
CA ILE A 61 -18.31 11.52 5.16
C ILE A 61 -18.98 12.87 5.46
N TRP A 62 -19.11 13.23 6.74
CA TRP A 62 -19.67 14.51 7.14
C TRP A 62 -18.88 15.70 6.62
N GLN A 63 -17.53 15.66 6.69
CA GLN A 63 -16.69 16.73 6.14
C GLN A 63 -16.83 16.83 4.62
N ALA A 64 -16.88 15.68 3.92
CA ALA A 64 -17.07 15.63 2.48
C ALA A 64 -18.42 16.23 2.07
N GLN A 65 -19.51 15.88 2.76
CA GLN A 65 -20.86 16.44 2.53
C GLN A 65 -20.95 17.94 2.84
N LYS A 66 -20.25 18.40 3.88
CA LYS A 66 -20.18 19.82 4.20
C LYS A 66 -19.49 20.64 3.08
N LYS A 67 -18.45 20.06 2.45
CA LYS A 67 -17.71 20.70 1.34
C LYS A 67 -18.48 20.61 0.01
N CYS A 68 -19.14 19.49 -0.23
CA CYS A 68 -19.89 19.19 -1.45
C CYS A 68 -21.25 18.57 -1.08
N PRO A 69 -22.31 19.38 -0.89
CA PRO A 69 -23.62 18.88 -0.45
C PRO A 69 -24.23 17.80 -1.35
N ASP A 70 -23.99 17.88 -2.65
CA ASP A 70 -24.52 16.94 -3.66
C ASP A 70 -23.60 15.73 -3.88
N ILE A 71 -22.62 15.49 -3.01
CA ILE A 71 -21.69 14.39 -3.17
C ILE A 71 -22.38 13.03 -2.98
N LEU A 72 -22.20 12.15 -3.94
CA LEU A 72 -22.69 10.79 -3.86
C LEU A 72 -21.66 9.89 -3.14
N ILE A 73 -22.09 9.25 -2.06
CA ILE A 73 -21.27 8.31 -1.31
C ILE A 73 -21.46 6.92 -1.91
N VAL A 74 -20.36 6.28 -2.31
CA VAL A 74 -20.34 4.97 -2.95
C VAL A 74 -19.53 3.99 -2.08
N PRO A 75 -20.05 2.79 -1.79
CA PRO A 75 -19.28 1.78 -1.08
C PRO A 75 -18.14 1.25 -1.95
N PRO A 76 -17.02 0.77 -1.36
CA PRO A 76 -15.88 0.28 -2.13
C PRO A 76 -16.09 -1.16 -2.63
N HIS A 77 -15.71 -1.42 -3.88
CA HIS A 77 -15.69 -2.74 -4.51
C HIS A 77 -14.23 -3.22 -4.71
N PHE A 78 -13.54 -3.59 -3.62
CA PHE A 78 -12.10 -3.90 -3.65
C PHE A 78 -11.71 -5.03 -4.61
N LYS A 79 -12.57 -6.02 -4.85
CA LYS A 79 -12.32 -7.08 -5.84
C LYS A 79 -12.19 -6.51 -7.25
N GLU A 80 -13.05 -5.58 -7.61
CA GLU A 80 -13.02 -4.89 -8.90
C GLU A 80 -11.78 -4.00 -9.02
N TYR A 81 -11.39 -3.31 -7.95
CA TYR A 81 -10.16 -2.52 -7.96
C TYR A 81 -8.93 -3.41 -8.19
N MET A 82 -8.87 -4.57 -7.53
CA MET A 82 -7.79 -5.55 -7.78
C MET A 82 -7.80 -6.06 -9.21
N HIS A 83 -8.98 -6.38 -9.76
CA HIS A 83 -9.13 -6.82 -11.14
C HIS A 83 -8.58 -5.77 -12.13
N TYR A 84 -9.03 -4.51 -12.05
CA TYR A 84 -8.55 -3.45 -12.93
C TYR A 84 -7.07 -3.12 -12.73
N SER A 85 -6.56 -3.16 -11.50
CA SER A 85 -5.14 -3.01 -11.22
C SER A 85 -4.29 -4.05 -11.96
N LEU A 86 -4.70 -5.32 -11.91
CA LEU A 86 -4.02 -6.40 -12.64
C LEU A 86 -4.09 -6.21 -14.14
N LYS A 87 -5.27 -5.88 -14.68
CA LYS A 87 -5.49 -5.61 -16.10
C LYS A 87 -4.59 -4.49 -16.65
N VAL A 88 -4.39 -3.44 -15.87
CA VAL A 88 -3.47 -2.35 -16.25
C VAL A 88 -2.02 -2.84 -16.24
N LYS A 89 -1.62 -3.62 -15.23
CA LYS A 89 -0.27 -4.20 -15.17
C LYS A 89 0.00 -5.20 -16.32
N GLU A 90 -1.01 -5.93 -16.81
CA GLU A 90 -0.92 -6.76 -18.00
C GLU A 90 -0.60 -5.94 -19.29
N ILE A 91 -1.03 -4.66 -19.35
CA ILE A 91 -0.60 -3.77 -20.43
C ILE A 91 0.89 -3.50 -20.31
N TYR A 92 1.35 -3.13 -19.10
CA TYR A 92 2.75 -2.80 -18.87
C TYR A 92 3.69 -3.98 -19.14
N ALA A 93 3.24 -5.20 -18.81
CA ALA A 93 4.00 -6.43 -19.07
C ALA A 93 4.26 -6.71 -20.56
N GLN A 94 3.54 -6.05 -21.48
CA GLN A 94 3.83 -6.12 -22.92
C GLN A 94 5.10 -5.34 -23.29
N PHE A 95 5.57 -4.45 -22.42
CA PHE A 95 6.72 -3.57 -22.70
C PHE A 95 7.95 -3.94 -21.88
N THR A 96 7.77 -4.46 -20.66
CA THR A 96 8.86 -4.82 -19.75
C THR A 96 8.39 -5.82 -18.70
N ASP A 97 9.30 -6.65 -18.19
CA ASP A 97 9.15 -7.50 -17.02
C ASP A 97 9.64 -6.83 -15.71
N LEU A 98 10.30 -5.67 -15.84
CA LEU A 98 10.73 -4.87 -14.70
C LEU A 98 9.59 -3.93 -14.26
N ILE A 99 8.65 -4.48 -13.48
CA ILE A 99 7.45 -3.80 -12.98
C ILE A 99 7.41 -3.94 -11.47
N GLU A 100 7.61 -2.84 -10.76
CA GLU A 100 7.55 -2.80 -9.31
C GLU A 100 6.29 -2.08 -8.84
N SER A 101 5.37 -2.81 -8.21
CA SER A 101 4.17 -2.22 -7.61
C SER A 101 4.53 -1.46 -6.33
N TYR A 102 4.13 -0.19 -6.24
CA TYR A 102 4.19 0.62 -5.04
C TYR A 102 2.86 0.61 -4.28
N GLY A 103 1.75 0.66 -5.02
CA GLY A 103 0.39 0.54 -4.54
C GLY A 103 -0.46 -0.36 -5.44
N ILE A 104 -1.77 -0.37 -5.19
CA ILE A 104 -2.75 -1.04 -6.06
C ILE A 104 -2.88 -0.30 -7.39
N ASP A 105 -2.72 1.01 -7.39
CA ASP A 105 -2.97 1.97 -8.46
C ASP A 105 -1.69 2.56 -9.06
N GLU A 106 -0.52 2.23 -8.51
CA GLU A 106 0.73 2.82 -8.97
C GLU A 106 1.87 1.80 -9.04
N CYS A 107 2.76 2.00 -10.01
CA CYS A 107 3.95 1.18 -10.17
C CYS A 107 5.07 1.91 -10.92
N TRP A 108 6.30 1.43 -10.72
CA TRP A 108 7.44 1.78 -11.57
C TRP A 108 7.64 0.75 -12.67
N LEU A 109 8.06 1.24 -13.83
CA LEU A 109 8.44 0.45 -15.01
C LEU A 109 9.86 0.86 -15.40
N ASP A 110 10.75 -0.09 -15.64
CA ASP A 110 12.04 0.19 -16.29
C ASP A 110 11.96 -0.19 -17.76
N LEU A 111 11.96 0.82 -18.62
CA LEU A 111 11.88 0.67 -20.07
C LEU A 111 13.24 0.86 -20.76
N THR A 112 14.32 0.90 -20.01
CA THR A 112 15.68 1.14 -20.53
C THR A 112 16.06 0.17 -21.66
N ARG A 113 15.64 -1.09 -21.53
CA ARG A 113 15.92 -2.14 -22.52
C ARG A 113 14.77 -2.39 -23.51
N SER A 114 13.68 -1.65 -23.38
CA SER A 114 12.43 -1.86 -24.12
C SER A 114 12.31 -1.00 -25.39
N THR A 115 13.34 -0.25 -25.75
CA THR A 115 13.32 0.69 -26.89
C THR A 115 12.97 0.02 -28.23
N LYS A 116 13.15 -1.30 -28.37
CA LYS A 116 12.80 -2.07 -29.56
C LYS A 116 11.32 -2.45 -29.66
N VAL A 117 10.61 -2.51 -28.53
CA VAL A 117 9.17 -2.82 -28.45
C VAL A 117 8.30 -1.58 -28.35
N LEU A 118 8.91 -0.43 -28.07
CA LEU A 118 8.24 0.87 -28.11
C LEU A 118 8.13 1.35 -29.57
N PRO A 119 7.12 2.16 -29.91
CA PRO A 119 7.00 2.75 -31.24
C PRO A 119 8.24 3.58 -31.59
N HIS A 120 8.56 3.63 -32.88
CA HIS A 120 9.70 4.40 -33.38
C HIS A 120 9.51 5.91 -33.13
N PHE A 121 10.58 6.58 -32.78
CA PHE A 121 10.60 8.03 -32.53
C PHE A 121 11.90 8.63 -33.06
N ASP A 122 11.78 9.63 -33.97
CA ASP A 122 12.93 10.39 -34.46
C ASP A 122 13.38 11.40 -33.40
N GLY A 123 14.72 11.59 -33.28
CA GLY A 123 15.25 12.51 -32.27
C GLY A 123 15.27 11.95 -30.85
N MET A 124 15.46 10.65 -30.71
CA MET A 124 15.48 9.91 -29.43
C MET A 124 16.51 10.44 -28.44
N TYR A 125 17.60 11.05 -28.90
CA TYR A 125 18.74 11.49 -28.11
C TYR A 125 19.02 12.98 -28.24
N ALA A 126 19.57 13.55 -27.15
CA ALA A 126 20.11 14.89 -27.07
C ALA A 126 21.49 14.85 -26.39
N GLU A 127 22.22 15.96 -26.37
CA GLU A 127 23.50 16.09 -25.68
C GLU A 127 23.38 17.06 -24.51
N ARG A 128 24.01 16.70 -23.39
CA ARG A 128 24.24 17.57 -22.24
C ARG A 128 25.68 17.39 -21.75
N ASP A 129 26.43 18.47 -21.68
CA ASP A 129 27.82 18.48 -21.19
C ASP A 129 28.74 17.45 -21.91
N GLY A 130 28.49 17.20 -23.21
CA GLY A 130 29.20 16.20 -24.02
C GLY A 130 28.74 14.76 -23.82
N GLU A 131 27.76 14.51 -22.96
CA GLU A 131 27.16 13.21 -22.78
C GLU A 131 25.84 13.06 -23.56
N ARG A 132 25.67 11.90 -24.21
CA ARG A 132 24.44 11.54 -24.91
C ARG A 132 23.38 11.06 -23.90
N CYS A 133 22.25 11.73 -23.85
CA CYS A 133 21.10 11.38 -23.01
C CYS A 133 19.81 11.34 -23.84
N TYR A 134 18.74 10.79 -23.26
CA TYR A 134 17.43 10.79 -23.93
C TYR A 134 16.84 12.21 -24.00
N SER A 135 16.25 12.54 -25.16
CA SER A 135 15.58 13.83 -25.31
C SER A 135 14.29 13.90 -24.47
N PRO A 136 13.95 15.08 -23.93
CA PRO A 136 12.69 15.28 -23.20
C PRO A 136 11.45 14.94 -24.04
N GLU A 137 11.52 15.14 -25.34
CA GLU A 137 10.47 14.83 -26.31
C GLU A 137 10.23 13.33 -26.40
N TYR A 138 11.31 12.53 -26.50
CA TYR A 138 11.21 11.08 -26.51
C TYR A 138 10.69 10.54 -25.17
N LEU A 139 11.18 11.02 -24.05
CA LEU A 139 10.69 10.62 -22.73
C LEU A 139 9.20 10.96 -22.57
N ARG A 140 8.76 12.11 -23.06
CA ARG A 140 7.34 12.50 -23.07
C ARG A 140 6.52 11.55 -23.94
N PHE A 141 6.99 11.26 -25.14
CA PHE A 141 6.34 10.33 -26.06
C PHE A 141 6.09 8.96 -25.40
N ILE A 142 7.08 8.41 -24.66
CA ILE A 142 6.91 7.15 -23.91
C ILE A 142 5.78 7.25 -22.89
N GLY A 143 5.78 8.30 -22.08
CA GLY A 143 4.74 8.50 -21.06
C GLY A 143 3.35 8.67 -21.67
N ASP A 144 3.23 9.44 -22.75
CA ASP A 144 1.97 9.64 -23.46
C ASP A 144 1.47 8.34 -24.11
N PHE A 145 2.37 7.56 -24.70
CA PHE A 145 2.05 6.25 -25.27
C PHE A 145 1.45 5.31 -24.22
N ILE A 146 2.07 5.18 -23.03
CA ILE A 146 1.55 4.35 -21.94
C ILE A 146 0.17 4.84 -21.50
N ARG A 147 -0.04 6.15 -21.39
CA ARG A 147 -1.33 6.74 -21.00
C ARG A 147 -2.43 6.37 -22.00
N GLU A 148 -2.16 6.52 -23.30
CA GLU A 148 -3.12 6.21 -24.35
C GLU A 148 -3.45 4.72 -24.43
N GLU A 149 -2.48 3.81 -24.19
CA GLU A 149 -2.71 2.36 -24.12
C GLU A 149 -3.67 1.99 -22.99
N VAL A 150 -3.47 2.54 -21.78
CA VAL A 150 -4.36 2.30 -20.64
C VAL A 150 -5.75 2.86 -20.90
N LYS A 151 -5.82 4.09 -21.40
CA LYS A 151 -7.07 4.80 -21.68
C LYS A 151 -7.89 4.11 -22.78
N GLY A 152 -7.23 3.70 -23.85
CA GLY A 152 -7.87 3.03 -24.99
C GLY A 152 -8.45 1.67 -24.62
N LYS A 153 -7.73 0.89 -23.78
CA LYS A 153 -8.16 -0.47 -23.40
C LYS A 153 -9.23 -0.51 -22.31
N TYR A 154 -9.14 0.37 -21.31
CA TYR A 154 -10.00 0.25 -20.11
C TYR A 154 -10.77 1.53 -19.76
N GLY A 155 -10.59 2.63 -20.52
CA GLY A 155 -11.21 3.92 -20.18
C GLY A 155 -10.69 4.55 -18.88
N LEU A 156 -9.64 3.97 -18.28
CA LEU A 156 -8.95 4.52 -17.13
C LEU A 156 -7.88 5.50 -17.58
N THR A 157 -7.65 6.56 -16.80
CA THR A 157 -6.56 7.49 -17.06
C THR A 157 -5.44 7.30 -16.05
N VAL A 158 -4.20 7.48 -16.50
CA VAL A 158 -3.02 7.47 -15.64
C VAL A 158 -2.24 8.78 -15.78
N SER A 159 -1.52 9.16 -14.74
CA SER A 159 -0.50 10.20 -14.82
C SER A 159 0.87 9.55 -14.79
N CYS A 160 1.73 9.92 -15.75
CA CYS A 160 3.05 9.34 -15.89
C CYS A 160 4.14 10.35 -15.55
N GLY A 161 5.07 9.95 -14.71
CA GLY A 161 6.35 10.62 -14.55
C GLY A 161 7.45 9.80 -15.20
N VAL A 162 8.21 10.42 -16.10
CA VAL A 162 9.32 9.76 -16.84
C VAL A 162 10.63 10.38 -16.41
N SER A 163 11.56 9.55 -15.95
CA SER A 163 12.84 10.01 -15.40
C SER A 163 13.94 8.97 -15.54
N PHE A 164 15.13 9.30 -15.08
CA PHE A 164 16.29 8.41 -15.01
C PHE A 164 16.41 7.66 -13.68
N ASN A 165 15.54 7.95 -12.69
CA ASN A 165 15.47 7.24 -11.41
C ASN A 165 14.02 7.13 -10.90
N LYS A 166 13.80 6.27 -9.91
CA LYS A 166 12.48 5.98 -9.33
C LYS A 166 11.88 7.19 -8.61
N VAL A 167 12.71 7.97 -7.91
CA VAL A 167 12.28 9.10 -7.07
C VAL A 167 11.69 10.21 -7.94
N PHE A 168 12.41 10.62 -8.98
CA PHE A 168 11.95 11.68 -9.86
C PHE A 168 10.85 11.22 -10.81
N ALA A 169 10.80 9.92 -11.17
CA ALA A 169 9.65 9.38 -11.89
C ALA A 169 8.38 9.51 -11.04
N LYS A 170 8.43 9.14 -9.74
CA LYS A 170 7.30 9.31 -8.83
C LYS A 170 6.91 10.78 -8.67
N LEU A 171 7.88 11.65 -8.39
CA LEU A 171 7.65 13.09 -8.29
C LEU A 171 6.95 13.64 -9.55
N GLY A 172 7.43 13.25 -10.74
CA GLY A 172 6.87 13.66 -12.02
C GLY A 172 5.41 13.28 -12.19
N SER A 173 5.02 12.07 -11.79
CA SER A 173 3.63 11.61 -11.91
C SER A 173 2.64 12.43 -11.07
N ASP A 174 3.09 13.07 -10.00
CA ASP A 174 2.26 13.89 -9.11
C ASP A 174 2.08 15.35 -9.60
N LEU A 175 3.01 15.87 -10.41
CA LEU A 175 3.03 17.29 -10.81
C LEU A 175 1.90 17.69 -11.78
N LYS A 176 1.48 16.78 -12.67
CA LYS A 176 0.47 17.08 -13.70
C LYS A 176 -0.65 16.02 -13.67
N LYS A 177 -1.45 16.04 -12.62
CA LYS A 177 -2.67 15.23 -12.49
C LYS A 177 -3.92 16.06 -12.81
N PRO A 178 -4.93 15.45 -13.44
CA PRO A 178 -5.00 14.09 -13.98
C PRO A 178 -4.52 14.00 -15.42
N ASP A 179 -4.30 12.75 -15.89
CA ASP A 179 -4.07 12.37 -17.30
C ASP A 179 -2.96 13.19 -17.96
N GLY A 180 -1.80 13.26 -17.31
CA GLY A 180 -0.67 14.05 -17.77
C GLY A 180 0.66 13.31 -17.71
N THR A 181 1.59 13.71 -18.59
CA THR A 181 2.98 13.24 -18.55
C THR A 181 3.90 14.37 -18.10
N THR A 182 4.74 14.09 -17.11
CA THR A 182 5.82 14.99 -16.69
C THR A 182 7.17 14.30 -16.91
N VAL A 183 8.09 15.02 -17.54
CA VAL A 183 9.46 14.55 -17.77
C VAL A 183 10.43 15.26 -16.85
N ILE A 184 11.17 14.47 -16.07
CA ILE A 184 12.29 14.91 -15.23
C ILE A 184 13.53 14.14 -15.69
N GLY A 185 14.06 14.49 -16.88
CA GLY A 185 15.22 13.85 -17.48
C GLY A 185 16.53 14.48 -16.99
N LYS A 186 17.68 13.87 -17.31
CA LYS A 186 18.99 14.40 -16.93
C LYS A 186 19.24 15.82 -17.41
N ILE A 187 18.62 16.20 -18.54
CA ILE A 187 18.79 17.55 -19.11
C ILE A 187 18.14 18.62 -18.27
N ASN A 188 17.01 18.34 -17.60
CA ASN A 188 16.15 19.36 -17.01
C ASN A 188 15.83 19.16 -15.54
N PHE A 189 16.34 18.10 -14.88
CA PHE A 189 15.89 17.75 -13.52
C PHE A 189 16.10 18.87 -12.50
N GLU A 190 17.27 19.51 -12.48
CA GLU A 190 17.58 20.62 -11.56
C GLU A 190 16.60 21.77 -11.73
N LYS A 191 16.35 22.18 -12.99
CA LYS A 191 15.41 23.26 -13.31
C LYS A 191 13.98 22.92 -12.89
N VAL A 192 13.56 21.66 -13.03
CA VAL A 192 12.21 21.22 -12.69
C VAL A 192 12.03 21.04 -11.19
N THR A 193 13.04 20.53 -10.48
CA THR A 193 12.88 20.11 -9.09
C THR A 193 13.30 21.17 -8.07
N ALA A 194 14.23 22.09 -8.40
CA ALA A 194 14.82 23.00 -7.44
C ALA A 194 13.80 23.86 -6.68
N GLY A 195 12.76 24.33 -7.35
CA GLY A 195 11.72 25.20 -6.75
C GLY A 195 10.56 24.42 -6.11
N LEU A 196 10.50 23.11 -6.24
CA LEU A 196 9.41 22.32 -5.68
C LEU A 196 9.50 22.23 -4.15
N PRO A 197 8.36 22.22 -3.44
CA PRO A 197 8.34 22.00 -2.00
C PRO A 197 9.07 20.72 -1.59
N VAL A 198 9.77 20.73 -0.47
CA VAL A 198 10.52 19.56 0.01
C VAL A 198 9.60 18.38 0.36
N GLU A 199 8.35 18.64 0.74
CA GLU A 199 7.32 17.66 1.01
C GLU A 199 6.86 16.85 -0.20
N ASP A 200 7.16 17.32 -1.41
CA ASP A 200 6.85 16.58 -2.65
C ASP A 200 7.89 15.47 -2.91
N LEU A 201 9.04 15.52 -2.21
CA LEU A 201 10.07 14.50 -2.34
C LEU A 201 9.64 13.22 -1.62
N LEU A 202 9.86 12.07 -2.26
CA LEU A 202 9.55 10.74 -1.71
C LEU A 202 10.14 10.57 -0.31
N TYR A 203 9.34 10.05 0.63
CA TYR A 203 9.64 9.85 2.05
C TYR A 203 9.76 11.12 2.90
N VAL A 204 9.44 12.29 2.37
CA VAL A 204 9.28 13.51 3.16
C VAL A 204 7.84 13.65 3.62
N GLY A 205 7.51 13.04 4.77
CA GLY A 205 6.22 13.23 5.42
C GLY A 205 6.17 14.53 6.24
N LYS A 206 4.97 14.88 6.75
CA LYS A 206 4.71 16.13 7.49
C LYS A 206 5.74 16.44 8.59
N ALA A 207 6.14 15.44 9.39
CA ALA A 207 7.11 15.64 10.47
C ALA A 207 8.53 15.95 9.96
N THR A 208 8.93 15.30 8.87
CA THR A 208 10.22 15.58 8.21
C THR A 208 10.21 16.94 7.55
N ALA A 209 9.15 17.27 6.80
CA ALA A 209 8.98 18.59 6.19
C ALA A 209 9.02 19.70 7.22
N TYR A 210 8.29 19.58 8.33
CA TYR A 210 8.32 20.55 9.42
C TYR A 210 9.75 20.82 9.94
N LYS A 211 10.54 19.78 10.16
CA LYS A 211 11.94 19.92 10.61
C LYS A 211 12.83 20.58 9.55
N LEU A 212 12.67 20.21 8.27
CA LEU A 212 13.42 20.80 7.16
C LEU A 212 13.09 22.29 7.00
N HIS A 213 11.83 22.67 7.07
CA HIS A 213 11.41 24.08 7.05
C HIS A 213 12.01 24.88 8.23
N ALA A 214 12.03 24.28 9.43
CA ALA A 214 12.58 24.94 10.62
C ALA A 214 14.08 25.27 10.51
N ILE A 215 14.84 24.55 9.64
CA ILE A 215 16.26 24.82 9.38
C ILE A 215 16.49 25.54 8.03
N GLY A 216 15.44 26.10 7.43
CA GLY A 216 15.53 26.92 6.22
C GLY A 216 15.65 26.14 4.91
N LEU A 217 15.23 24.87 4.87
CA LEU A 217 15.25 24.01 3.69
C LEU A 217 13.83 23.69 3.18
N PRO A 218 13.07 24.68 2.65
CA PRO A 218 11.67 24.50 2.25
C PRO A 218 11.52 23.86 0.86
N SER A 219 12.59 23.74 0.08
CA SER A 219 12.51 23.21 -1.29
C SER A 219 13.52 22.09 -1.54
N ILE A 220 13.25 21.29 -2.57
CA ILE A 220 14.15 20.19 -2.98
C ILE A 220 15.53 20.73 -3.36
N GLY A 221 15.61 21.87 -4.08
CA GLY A 221 16.89 22.48 -4.42
C GLY A 221 17.70 22.92 -3.20
N LYS A 222 17.04 23.52 -2.20
CA LYS A 222 17.73 23.89 -0.95
C LYS A 222 18.23 22.68 -0.18
N LEU A 223 17.47 21.58 -0.17
CA LEU A 223 17.91 20.31 0.42
C LEU A 223 19.10 19.72 -0.36
N ALA A 224 19.09 19.79 -1.70
CA ALA A 224 20.19 19.30 -2.53
C ALA A 224 21.53 20.05 -2.28
N GLU A 225 21.44 21.35 -1.98
CA GLU A 225 22.58 22.23 -1.67
C GLU A 225 23.04 22.12 -0.20
N ALA A 226 22.27 21.46 0.67
CA ALA A 226 22.53 21.42 2.11
C ALA A 226 23.79 20.63 2.46
N ASP A 227 24.36 20.98 3.62
CA ASP A 227 25.54 20.30 4.18
C ASP A 227 25.18 18.89 4.65
N ASP A 228 25.97 17.91 4.21
CA ASP A 228 25.73 16.49 4.47
C ASP A 228 25.78 16.17 5.97
N GLU A 229 26.76 16.73 6.70
CA GLU A 229 26.96 16.43 8.11
C GLU A 229 25.80 16.96 8.95
N GLU A 230 25.30 18.14 8.62
CA GLU A 230 24.15 18.73 9.30
C GLU A 230 22.88 17.89 9.12
N ILE A 231 22.57 17.51 7.89
CA ILE A 231 21.38 16.72 7.58
C ILE A 231 21.48 15.31 8.17
N ILE A 232 22.65 14.68 8.10
CA ILE A 232 22.86 13.34 8.69
C ILE A 232 22.76 13.42 10.22
N ARG A 233 23.26 14.48 10.87
CA ARG A 233 23.13 14.69 12.32
C ARG A 233 21.66 14.79 12.75
N LEU A 234 20.80 15.49 11.96
CA LEU A 234 19.40 15.73 12.31
C LEU A 234 18.47 14.55 11.98
N PHE A 235 18.74 13.82 10.91
CA PHE A 235 17.85 12.79 10.37
C PHE A 235 18.48 11.39 10.32
N GLY A 236 19.75 11.24 10.71
CA GLY A 236 20.46 9.96 10.72
C GLY A 236 20.55 9.35 9.31
N LYS A 237 20.33 8.03 9.24
CA LYS A 237 20.35 7.29 7.97
C LYS A 237 19.35 7.87 6.94
N ASN A 238 18.20 8.32 7.39
CA ASN A 238 17.19 8.92 6.51
C ASN A 238 17.68 10.23 5.88
N GLY A 239 18.47 11.03 6.61
CA GLY A 239 19.07 12.26 6.08
C GLY A 239 19.95 11.99 4.86
N ARG A 240 20.82 10.97 4.95
CA ARG A 240 21.64 10.54 3.80
C ARG A 240 20.79 10.13 2.59
N THR A 241 19.70 9.43 2.82
CA THR A 241 18.77 9.02 1.75
C THR A 241 18.10 10.25 1.13
N LEU A 242 17.63 11.20 1.93
CA LEU A 242 16.98 12.42 1.45
C LEU A 242 17.91 13.29 0.59
N LEU A 243 19.19 13.44 0.99
CA LEU A 243 20.20 14.14 0.20
C LEU A 243 20.41 13.49 -1.17
N LYS A 244 20.60 12.16 -1.21
CA LYS A 244 20.70 11.42 -2.47
C LYS A 244 19.49 11.63 -3.37
N TYR A 245 18.30 11.60 -2.80
CA TYR A 245 17.06 11.79 -3.54
C TYR A 245 16.95 13.22 -4.11
N ALA A 246 17.23 14.23 -3.29
CA ALA A 246 17.19 15.62 -3.73
C ALA A 246 18.20 15.93 -4.85
N ARG A 247 19.36 15.27 -4.84
CA ARG A 247 20.44 15.41 -5.84
C ARG A 247 20.23 14.54 -7.09
N GLY A 248 19.21 13.70 -7.11
CA GLY A 248 18.97 12.78 -8.21
C GLY A 248 19.93 11.59 -8.28
N GLU A 249 20.63 11.28 -7.19
CA GLU A 249 21.63 10.22 -7.08
C GLU A 249 21.02 8.85 -6.74
N ASP A 250 19.69 8.71 -6.81
CA ASP A 250 19.05 7.42 -6.59
C ASP A 250 19.37 6.44 -7.72
N THR A 251 19.90 5.28 -7.33
CA THR A 251 20.26 4.18 -8.24
C THR A 251 19.46 2.92 -8.01
N GLU A 252 18.42 2.96 -7.16
CA GLU A 252 17.60 1.79 -6.88
C GLU A 252 16.98 1.24 -8.16
N GLU A 253 17.13 -0.07 -8.36
CA GLU A 253 16.58 -0.76 -9.54
C GLU A 253 15.08 -0.99 -9.38
N VAL A 254 14.36 -1.02 -10.49
CA VAL A 254 12.98 -1.48 -10.55
C VAL A 254 12.98 -3.00 -10.48
N LYS A 255 12.22 -3.56 -9.57
CA LYS A 255 12.14 -5.00 -9.34
C LYS A 255 11.42 -5.71 -10.45
N HIS A 256 11.79 -6.97 -10.66
CA HIS A 256 11.09 -7.85 -11.57
C HIS A 256 9.67 -8.14 -11.04
N MET A 257 8.70 -8.26 -11.94
CA MET A 257 7.29 -8.49 -11.61
C MET A 257 7.05 -9.77 -10.80
N ASP A 258 7.90 -10.78 -10.97
CA ASP A 258 7.84 -12.07 -10.25
C ASP A 258 8.66 -12.08 -8.95
N GLU A 259 9.34 -10.98 -8.59
CA GLU A 259 10.15 -10.93 -7.39
C GLU A 259 9.28 -11.11 -6.14
N LYS A 260 9.53 -12.18 -5.40
CA LYS A 260 8.79 -12.48 -4.17
C LYS A 260 9.10 -11.44 -3.11
N ARG A 261 8.06 -10.82 -2.59
CA ARG A 261 8.18 -9.83 -1.52
C ARG A 261 8.58 -10.51 -0.20
N VAL A 262 9.68 -10.07 0.38
CA VAL A 262 10.07 -10.47 1.74
C VAL A 262 9.32 -9.59 2.73
N TYR A 263 8.44 -10.19 3.52
CA TYR A 263 7.68 -9.48 4.54
C TYR A 263 8.51 -9.41 5.83
N LYS A 264 8.56 -8.23 6.46
CA LYS A 264 9.15 -8.04 7.79
C LYS A 264 8.16 -8.35 8.91
N SER A 265 6.89 -8.17 8.61
CA SER A 265 5.78 -8.44 9.54
C SER A 265 4.49 -8.68 8.77
N ILE A 266 3.55 -9.39 9.38
CA ILE A 266 2.20 -9.62 8.86
C ILE A 266 1.23 -9.26 9.98
N GLY A 267 0.31 -8.33 9.71
CA GLY A 267 -0.65 -7.87 10.71
C GLY A 267 -2.01 -7.55 10.12
N ASN A 268 -3.00 -7.50 10.99
CA ASN A 268 -4.33 -7.00 10.68
C ASN A 268 -4.90 -6.27 11.90
N SER A 269 -5.77 -5.28 11.64
CA SER A 269 -6.45 -4.51 12.67
C SER A 269 -7.89 -4.22 12.27
N CYS A 270 -8.75 -4.05 13.26
CA CYS A 270 -10.14 -3.72 13.06
C CYS A 270 -10.59 -2.60 14.01
N THR A 271 -11.37 -1.65 13.48
CA THR A 271 -12.16 -0.71 14.25
C THR A 271 -13.58 -1.25 14.34
N TYR A 272 -14.13 -1.29 15.55
CA TYR A 272 -15.43 -1.89 15.82
C TYR A 272 -16.53 -0.81 15.86
N ALA A 273 -17.76 -1.20 15.49
CA ALA A 273 -18.93 -0.31 15.52
C ALA A 273 -19.19 0.20 16.94
N GLU A 274 -19.03 -0.68 17.93
CA GLU A 274 -19.13 -0.36 19.36
C GLU A 274 -17.79 -0.62 20.06
N ASP A 275 -17.50 0.20 21.07
CA ASP A 275 -16.30 0.01 21.89
C ASP A 275 -16.36 -1.32 22.65
N VAL A 276 -15.22 -1.97 22.75
CA VAL A 276 -15.02 -3.20 23.52
C VAL A 276 -14.75 -2.81 24.96
N THR A 277 -15.59 -3.30 25.90
CA THR A 277 -15.56 -2.92 27.32
C THR A 277 -15.31 -4.09 28.28
N ASP A 278 -15.26 -5.31 27.74
CA ASP A 278 -15.03 -6.53 28.54
C ASP A 278 -13.97 -7.44 27.90
N TYR A 279 -13.33 -8.24 28.73
CA TYR A 279 -12.27 -9.15 28.35
C TYR A 279 -12.75 -10.29 27.43
N GLY A 280 -13.96 -10.81 27.66
CA GLY A 280 -14.49 -11.92 26.86
C GLY A 280 -14.71 -11.52 25.40
N ARG A 281 -15.29 -10.31 25.17
CA ARG A 281 -15.42 -9.78 23.82
C ARG A 281 -14.05 -9.48 23.20
N ALA A 282 -13.12 -8.91 23.97
CA ALA A 282 -11.77 -8.66 23.49
C ALA A 282 -11.07 -9.95 23.04
N GLU A 283 -11.19 -11.04 23.80
CA GLU A 283 -10.63 -12.35 23.46
C GLU A 283 -11.19 -12.87 22.13
N ARG A 284 -12.51 -12.87 21.96
CA ARG A 284 -13.17 -13.32 20.73
C ARG A 284 -12.69 -12.54 19.50
N LEU A 285 -12.61 -11.21 19.62
CA LEU A 285 -12.19 -10.34 18.52
C LEU A 285 -10.70 -10.51 18.18
N LEU A 286 -9.86 -10.76 19.18
CA LEU A 286 -8.44 -11.10 18.96
C LEU A 286 -8.30 -12.47 18.26
N TYR A 287 -9.17 -13.45 18.54
CA TYR A 287 -9.19 -14.69 17.78
C TYR A 287 -9.53 -14.47 16.30
N VAL A 288 -10.49 -13.61 15.99
CA VAL A 288 -10.85 -13.24 14.60
C VAL A 288 -9.65 -12.63 13.85
N LEU A 289 -8.95 -11.69 14.51
CA LEU A 289 -7.75 -11.09 13.93
C LEU A 289 -6.61 -12.10 13.76
N ALA A 290 -6.41 -12.97 14.76
CA ALA A 290 -5.40 -14.00 14.73
C ALA A 290 -5.62 -15.02 13.59
N GLU A 291 -6.87 -15.38 13.28
CA GLU A 291 -7.18 -16.23 12.12
C GLU A 291 -6.71 -15.61 10.80
N SER A 292 -7.00 -14.32 10.60
CA SER A 292 -6.55 -13.59 9.42
C SER A 292 -5.02 -13.54 9.33
N VAL A 293 -4.35 -13.21 10.44
CA VAL A 293 -2.90 -13.08 10.51
C VAL A 293 -2.21 -14.42 10.30
N ALA A 294 -2.66 -15.49 10.99
CA ALA A 294 -2.10 -16.83 10.89
C ALA A 294 -2.26 -17.43 9.47
N SER A 295 -3.44 -17.27 8.86
CA SER A 295 -3.68 -17.75 7.49
C SER A 295 -2.77 -17.03 6.49
N ARG A 296 -2.63 -15.70 6.61
CA ARG A 296 -1.75 -14.89 5.76
C ARG A 296 -0.27 -15.21 5.98
N LEU A 297 0.14 -15.53 7.21
CA LEU A 297 1.51 -15.98 7.50
C LEU A 297 1.81 -17.30 6.77
N ARG A 298 0.92 -18.28 6.87
CA ARG A 298 1.08 -19.56 6.16
C ARG A 298 1.09 -19.41 4.64
N GLU A 299 0.25 -18.53 4.09
CA GLU A 299 0.21 -18.25 2.65
C GLU A 299 1.45 -17.50 2.15
N SER A 300 2.09 -16.70 3.00
CA SER A 300 3.26 -15.90 2.62
C SER A 300 4.52 -16.72 2.36
N GLY A 301 4.58 -17.96 2.88
CA GLY A 301 5.77 -18.81 2.82
C GLY A 301 6.97 -18.30 3.63
N GLN A 302 6.78 -17.32 4.56
CA GLN A 302 7.85 -16.72 5.35
C GLN A 302 8.27 -17.59 6.57
N GLY A 303 7.68 -18.79 6.73
CA GLY A 303 7.94 -19.63 7.88
C GLY A 303 7.09 -19.29 9.10
N LEU A 304 7.66 -19.51 10.29
CA LEU A 304 7.00 -19.29 11.58
C LEU A 304 7.45 -17.96 12.19
N ALA A 305 6.58 -17.32 12.96
CA ALA A 305 6.85 -16.04 13.64
C ALA A 305 7.22 -16.26 15.12
N ASP A 306 8.20 -15.52 15.64
CA ASP A 306 8.64 -15.57 17.04
C ASP A 306 8.20 -14.36 17.87
N THR A 307 7.52 -13.40 17.28
CA THR A 307 7.10 -12.18 17.98
C THR A 307 5.64 -11.89 17.70
N VAL A 308 4.85 -11.72 18.74
CA VAL A 308 3.47 -11.27 18.68
C VAL A 308 3.40 -9.85 19.23
N HIS A 309 2.83 -8.96 18.44
CA HIS A 309 2.59 -7.56 18.74
C HIS A 309 1.10 -7.30 18.81
N LEU A 310 0.67 -6.59 19.85
CA LEU A 310 -0.69 -6.10 20.06
C LEU A 310 -0.70 -4.58 19.96
N TRP A 311 -1.62 -4.04 19.18
CA TRP A 311 -1.97 -2.63 19.13
C TRP A 311 -3.42 -2.45 19.60
N VAL A 312 -3.63 -1.48 20.49
CA VAL A 312 -4.94 -1.15 21.05
C VAL A 312 -5.18 0.34 20.96
N ARG A 313 -6.28 0.75 20.36
CA ARG A 313 -6.74 2.13 20.34
C ARG A 313 -7.98 2.31 21.20
N TYR A 314 -7.92 3.24 22.12
CA TYR A 314 -9.02 3.56 23.03
C TYR A 314 -10.09 4.46 22.37
N GLY A 315 -11.26 4.56 22.99
CA GLY A 315 -12.35 5.43 22.52
C GLY A 315 -11.98 6.92 22.50
N ASN A 316 -11.04 7.36 23.32
CA ASN A 316 -10.49 8.73 23.32
C ASN A 316 -9.41 8.96 22.26
N LEU A 317 -9.19 7.98 21.37
CA LEU A 317 -8.21 7.98 20.26
C LEU A 317 -6.73 7.90 20.69
N THR A 318 -6.42 7.72 21.96
CA THR A 318 -5.05 7.33 22.37
C THR A 318 -4.81 5.86 22.06
N ASP A 319 -3.56 5.46 21.92
CA ASP A 319 -3.21 4.08 21.62
C ASP A 319 -2.01 3.58 22.43
N ILE A 320 -1.96 2.28 22.61
CA ILE A 320 -0.80 1.56 23.11
C ILE A 320 -0.36 0.50 22.13
N SER A 321 0.93 0.17 22.19
CA SER A 321 1.57 -0.80 21.30
C SER A 321 2.57 -1.60 22.14
N VAL A 322 2.33 -2.89 22.28
CA VAL A 322 3.12 -3.81 23.10
C VAL A 322 3.41 -5.09 22.36
N GLN A 323 4.54 -5.73 22.65
CA GLN A 323 4.93 -6.98 22.02
C GLN A 323 5.67 -7.90 22.97
N LYS A 324 5.70 -9.18 22.65
CA LYS A 324 6.55 -10.15 23.32
C LYS A 324 7.10 -11.21 22.37
N LYS A 325 8.25 -11.73 22.72
CA LYS A 325 8.81 -12.93 22.10
C LYS A 325 8.03 -14.15 22.55
N VAL A 326 7.74 -15.01 21.58
CA VAL A 326 7.04 -16.26 21.78
C VAL A 326 7.81 -17.39 21.10
N ARG A 327 7.41 -18.63 21.34
CA ARG A 327 7.90 -19.75 20.52
C ARG A 327 7.45 -19.55 19.08
N HIS A 328 8.30 -19.94 18.12
CA HIS A 328 7.97 -19.87 16.70
C HIS A 328 6.65 -20.58 16.39
N THR A 329 5.73 -19.87 15.80
CA THR A 329 4.38 -20.39 15.54
C THR A 329 3.71 -19.74 14.31
N ALA A 330 2.84 -20.49 13.64
CA ALA A 330 1.87 -20.01 12.68
C ALA A 330 0.44 -20.47 13.05
N LEU A 331 0.25 -20.97 14.28
CA LEU A 331 -1.04 -21.45 14.79
C LEU A 331 -1.88 -20.28 15.29
N CYS A 332 -3.11 -20.17 14.78
CA CYS A 332 -4.06 -19.15 15.18
C CYS A 332 -4.27 -19.11 16.69
N GLY A 333 -4.49 -20.28 17.34
CA GLY A 333 -4.75 -20.36 18.76
C GLY A 333 -3.61 -19.82 19.64
N GLU A 334 -2.35 -20.07 19.27
CA GLU A 334 -1.19 -19.55 20.00
C GLU A 334 -1.03 -18.04 19.81
N ILE A 335 -1.18 -17.54 18.58
CA ILE A 335 -1.13 -16.10 18.29
C ILE A 335 -2.24 -15.37 19.08
N ALA A 336 -3.47 -15.88 19.06
CA ALA A 336 -4.60 -15.31 19.79
C ALA A 336 -4.37 -15.30 21.30
N LYS A 337 -3.90 -16.43 21.86
CA LYS A 337 -3.57 -16.57 23.30
C LYS A 337 -2.56 -15.51 23.74
N HIS A 338 -1.44 -15.39 23.01
CA HIS A 338 -0.40 -14.42 23.36
C HIS A 338 -0.85 -12.97 23.19
N ALA A 339 -1.65 -12.68 22.17
CA ALA A 339 -2.25 -11.36 22.00
C ALA A 339 -3.21 -11.03 23.15
N PHE A 340 -4.01 -11.99 23.62
CA PHE A 340 -4.92 -11.79 24.73
C PHE A 340 -4.19 -11.69 26.09
N GLU A 341 -3.10 -12.42 26.30
CA GLU A 341 -2.23 -12.23 27.48
C GLU A 341 -1.68 -10.81 27.53
N LEU A 342 -1.13 -10.29 26.40
CA LEU A 342 -0.68 -8.90 26.29
C LEU A 342 -1.81 -7.91 26.56
N PHE A 343 -3.01 -8.17 26.06
CA PHE A 343 -4.19 -7.33 26.33
C PHE A 343 -4.50 -7.28 27.83
N ARG A 344 -4.60 -8.42 28.50
CA ARG A 344 -4.90 -8.48 29.94
C ARG A 344 -3.83 -7.83 30.82
N GLU A 345 -2.57 -7.93 30.42
CA GLU A 345 -1.44 -7.33 31.15
C GLU A 345 -1.45 -5.80 31.06
N ASN A 346 -1.84 -5.22 29.92
CA ASN A 346 -1.64 -3.80 29.62
C ASN A 346 -2.95 -2.98 29.58
N VAL A 347 -4.12 -3.62 29.46
CA VAL A 347 -5.43 -2.96 29.42
C VAL A 347 -6.22 -3.34 30.67
N LYS A 348 -6.35 -2.40 31.60
CA LYS A 348 -7.03 -2.63 32.90
C LYS A 348 -8.41 -2.01 32.89
N PRO A 349 -9.42 -2.69 33.47
CA PRO A 349 -10.76 -2.13 33.67
C PRO A 349 -10.76 -0.91 34.58
N PRO A 350 -11.67 0.05 34.39
CA PRO A 350 -12.60 0.12 33.26
C PRO A 350 -11.90 0.58 31.98
N PHE A 351 -12.22 -0.03 30.83
CA PHE A 351 -11.66 0.37 29.54
C PHE A 351 -12.76 0.49 28.48
N SER A 352 -12.48 1.31 27.46
CA SER A 352 -13.28 1.47 26.26
C SER A 352 -12.34 1.43 25.07
N VAL A 353 -12.32 0.30 24.36
CA VAL A 353 -11.40 0.04 23.26
C VAL A 353 -12.13 0.13 21.92
N ARG A 354 -11.69 1.06 21.09
CA ARG A 354 -12.24 1.33 19.76
C ARG A 354 -11.72 0.38 18.69
N SER A 355 -10.42 0.05 18.75
CA SER A 355 -9.77 -0.76 17.70
C SER A 355 -8.74 -1.70 18.33
N LEU A 356 -8.61 -2.90 17.72
CA LEU A 356 -7.59 -3.89 18.05
C LEU A 356 -6.79 -4.24 16.82
N GLY A 357 -5.50 -4.56 17.00
CA GLY A 357 -4.64 -5.04 15.95
C GLY A 357 -3.64 -6.08 16.45
N ILE A 358 -3.41 -7.10 15.64
CA ILE A 358 -2.36 -8.11 15.86
C ILE A 358 -1.38 -8.04 14.71
N THR A 359 -0.09 -8.09 15.04
CA THR A 359 0.98 -8.22 14.07
C THR A 359 1.96 -9.28 14.53
N VAL A 360 2.44 -10.11 13.61
CA VAL A 360 3.51 -11.09 13.86
C VAL A 360 4.75 -10.74 13.05
N SER A 361 5.93 -11.01 13.62
CA SER A 361 7.22 -10.73 13.01
C SER A 361 8.29 -11.72 13.50
N GLY A 362 9.56 -11.52 13.08
CA GLY A 362 10.66 -12.41 13.47
C GLY A 362 10.50 -13.79 12.82
N PHE A 363 10.41 -13.78 11.48
CA PHE A 363 10.21 -15.00 10.70
C PHE A 363 11.50 -15.82 10.62
N ASP A 364 11.37 -17.15 10.73
CA ASP A 364 12.49 -18.09 10.72
C ASP A 364 12.91 -18.57 9.32
N ASN A 365 12.21 -18.12 8.27
CA ASN A 365 12.41 -18.54 6.88
C ASN A 365 12.47 -20.08 6.70
N GLY A 366 11.80 -20.84 7.56
CA GLY A 366 11.76 -22.29 7.53
C GLY A 366 12.99 -23.00 8.08
N THR A 367 13.87 -22.29 8.83
CA THR A 367 15.12 -22.83 9.39
C THR A 367 15.08 -23.09 10.89
N SER A 368 13.89 -22.97 11.53
CA SER A 368 13.78 -23.17 12.98
C SER A 368 14.09 -24.59 13.40
N GLN A 369 14.80 -24.72 14.53
CA GLN A 369 15.09 -26.00 15.17
C GLN A 369 13.79 -26.58 15.72
N ILE A 370 13.42 -27.79 15.26
CA ILE A 370 12.28 -28.55 15.79
C ILE A 370 12.57 -28.94 17.24
N THR A 371 11.71 -28.58 18.16
CA THR A 371 11.82 -28.99 19.55
C THR A 371 11.19 -30.38 19.78
N LEU A 372 11.57 -31.06 20.90
CA LEU A 372 11.00 -32.36 21.23
C LEU A 372 9.48 -32.39 21.35
N ASP A 373 8.85 -31.28 21.82
CA ASP A 373 7.38 -31.14 21.88
C ASP A 373 6.73 -31.06 20.49
N GLU A 374 7.40 -30.45 19.52
CA GLU A 374 6.95 -30.44 18.10
C GLU A 374 7.07 -31.84 17.48
N ALA A 375 8.08 -32.59 17.88
CA ALA A 375 8.25 -33.99 17.50
C ALA A 375 7.19 -34.90 18.13
N CYS A 376 6.65 -34.56 19.32
CA CYS A 376 5.63 -35.33 20.05
C CYS A 376 4.21 -35.24 19.46
N GLY A 377 3.98 -34.64 18.31
CA GLY A 377 2.83 -34.93 17.47
C GLY A 377 1.63 -33.97 17.58
N ASN A 378 1.47 -33.17 18.63
CA ASN A 378 0.30 -32.27 18.76
C ASN A 378 0.41 -31.03 17.85
N TYR A 379 1.61 -30.45 17.72
CA TYR A 379 1.82 -29.27 16.85
C TYR A 379 1.54 -29.61 15.38
N LYS A 380 2.07 -30.72 14.87
CA LYS A 380 1.85 -31.18 13.48
C LYS A 380 0.38 -31.45 13.18
N LYS A 381 -0.36 -32.01 14.15
CA LYS A 381 -1.82 -32.21 13.99
C LYS A 381 -2.56 -30.88 13.89
N LEU A 382 -2.25 -29.92 14.76
CA LEU A 382 -2.87 -28.59 14.74
C LEU A 382 -2.53 -27.85 13.46
N GLU A 383 -1.28 -27.92 13.00
CA GLU A 383 -0.86 -27.33 11.73
C GLU A 383 -1.61 -27.95 10.53
N ALA A 384 -1.80 -29.27 10.53
CA ALA A 384 -2.57 -29.96 9.49
C ALA A 384 -4.04 -29.52 9.49
N VAL A 385 -4.64 -29.33 10.68
CA VAL A 385 -6.00 -28.80 10.81
C VAL A 385 -6.08 -27.37 10.27
N GLU A 386 -5.15 -26.49 10.63
CA GLU A 386 -5.10 -25.10 10.13
C GLU A 386 -4.98 -25.05 8.58
N LYS A 387 -4.10 -25.89 8.01
CA LYS A 387 -3.94 -26.00 6.54
C LYS A 387 -5.22 -26.54 5.87
N CYS A 388 -5.93 -27.48 6.53
CA CYS A 388 -7.20 -28.00 6.03
C CYS A 388 -8.29 -26.90 6.05
N VAL A 389 -8.39 -26.14 7.15
CA VAL A 389 -9.31 -25.00 7.26
C VAL A 389 -9.03 -23.97 6.18
N ASP A 390 -7.76 -23.61 5.93
CA ASP A 390 -7.38 -22.68 4.87
C ASP A 390 -7.82 -23.17 3.49
N LYS A 391 -7.62 -24.47 3.18
CA LYS A 391 -8.07 -25.08 1.91
C LYS A 391 -9.59 -25.02 1.74
N ILE A 392 -10.33 -25.35 2.78
CA ILE A 392 -11.82 -25.31 2.75
C ILE A 392 -12.29 -23.87 2.53
N ARG A 393 -11.70 -22.91 3.24
CA ARG A 393 -12.05 -21.49 3.11
C ARG A 393 -11.68 -20.91 1.75
N LYS A 394 -10.53 -21.32 1.16
CA LYS A 394 -10.14 -20.93 -0.21
C LYS A 394 -11.18 -21.41 -1.22
N LYS A 395 -11.64 -22.67 -1.09
CA LYS A 395 -12.57 -23.31 -2.05
C LYS A 395 -14.03 -22.84 -1.88
N HIS A 396 -14.50 -22.66 -0.66
CA HIS A 396 -15.93 -22.46 -0.36
C HIS A 396 -16.26 -21.08 0.23
N GLY A 397 -15.24 -20.24 0.46
CA GLY A 397 -15.39 -18.94 1.11
C GLY A 397 -15.14 -19.00 2.62
N TYR A 398 -14.63 -17.86 3.15
CA TYR A 398 -14.21 -17.74 4.56
C TYR A 398 -15.31 -18.09 5.56
N ASN A 399 -16.55 -17.69 5.28
CA ASN A 399 -17.66 -17.81 6.20
C ASN A 399 -18.26 -19.22 6.32
N LYS A 400 -17.83 -20.19 5.48
CA LYS A 400 -18.36 -21.56 5.47
C LYS A 400 -17.81 -22.44 6.59
N LEU A 401 -16.65 -22.07 7.15
CA LEU A 401 -16.05 -22.80 8.27
C LEU A 401 -15.44 -21.80 9.25
N GLN A 402 -15.99 -21.72 10.46
CA GLN A 402 -15.57 -20.81 11.49
C GLN A 402 -15.33 -21.51 12.83
N ARG A 403 -14.54 -20.90 13.71
CA ARG A 403 -14.31 -21.42 15.07
C ARG A 403 -15.52 -21.13 15.96
N GLY A 404 -15.87 -22.06 16.84
CA GLY A 404 -17.01 -21.90 17.74
C GLY A 404 -16.94 -20.65 18.64
N ILE A 405 -15.73 -20.19 19.01
CA ILE A 405 -15.54 -18.96 19.80
C ILE A 405 -16.07 -17.71 19.06
N ILE A 406 -16.06 -17.70 17.74
CA ILE A 406 -16.50 -16.57 16.91
C ILE A 406 -18.02 -16.55 16.77
N ALA A 407 -18.71 -17.67 17.01
CA ALA A 407 -20.16 -17.77 16.88
C ALA A 407 -20.94 -16.79 17.78
N GLN A 408 -20.29 -16.27 18.84
CA GLN A 408 -20.87 -15.27 19.74
C GLN A 408 -20.71 -13.81 19.23
N GLU A 409 -20.06 -13.61 18.05
CA GLU A 409 -19.89 -12.32 17.39
C GLU A 409 -20.51 -12.36 15.99
N PRO A 410 -21.86 -12.28 15.85
CA PRO A 410 -22.56 -12.48 14.57
C PRO A 410 -22.10 -11.52 13.47
N GLU A 411 -21.75 -10.27 13.81
CA GLU A 411 -21.24 -9.29 12.86
C GLU A 411 -19.89 -9.71 12.26
N GLN A 412 -19.06 -10.41 13.03
CA GLN A 412 -17.76 -10.89 12.56
C GLN A 412 -17.87 -12.19 11.76
N MET A 413 -18.96 -12.94 11.93
CA MET A 413 -19.22 -14.15 11.14
C MET A 413 -19.51 -13.87 9.66
N THR A 414 -20.03 -12.69 9.36
CA THR A 414 -20.36 -12.27 7.98
C THR A 414 -19.21 -11.53 7.30
N ASN A 415 -18.26 -11.00 8.07
CA ASN A 415 -17.14 -10.22 7.56
C ASN A 415 -15.92 -11.11 7.26
N ASP A 416 -15.54 -11.19 5.99
CA ASP A 416 -14.27 -11.78 5.59
C ASP A 416 -13.13 -10.79 5.88
N ILE A 417 -12.72 -10.70 7.16
CA ILE A 417 -11.66 -9.78 7.63
C ILE A 417 -10.34 -10.03 6.88
N LYS A 418 -10.16 -11.24 6.34
CA LYS A 418 -8.98 -11.56 5.53
C LYS A 418 -8.99 -10.89 4.16
N ASN A 419 -10.14 -10.85 3.48
CA ASN A 419 -10.24 -10.44 2.08
C ASN A 419 -11.03 -9.14 1.84
N SER A 420 -11.96 -8.77 2.74
CA SER A 420 -12.83 -7.62 2.54
C SER A 420 -12.15 -6.26 2.70
N HIS A 421 -10.96 -6.18 3.31
CA HIS A 421 -10.24 -4.93 3.57
C HIS A 421 -8.76 -4.99 3.16
N LEU A 422 -8.34 -6.02 2.44
CA LEU A 422 -6.96 -6.21 2.01
C LEU A 422 -6.73 -5.56 0.66
N ILE A 423 -6.26 -4.31 0.70
CA ILE A 423 -5.42 -3.78 -0.36
C ILE A 423 -4.04 -4.43 -0.17
N LYS A 424 -3.85 -5.60 -0.74
CA LYS A 424 -2.49 -6.09 -0.94
C LYS A 424 -1.91 -5.20 -2.03
N PRO A 425 -0.79 -4.48 -1.81
CA PRO A 425 0.02 -4.03 -2.93
C PRO A 425 0.34 -5.31 -3.70
N ALA A 426 -0.30 -5.47 -4.85
CA ALA A 426 -0.30 -6.73 -5.55
C ALA A 426 1.10 -6.98 -6.05
N ASN A 427 1.75 -8.06 -5.57
CA ASN A 427 2.65 -8.77 -6.44
C ASN A 427 1.83 -9.13 -7.68
N PHE A 428 2.43 -8.96 -8.84
CA PHE A 428 1.88 -9.38 -10.12
C PHE A 428 1.85 -10.92 -10.16
N THR A 429 1.01 -11.51 -9.37
CA THR A 429 0.67 -12.92 -9.48
C THR A 429 -0.79 -12.94 -9.91
N PRO A 430 -1.10 -13.32 -11.14
CA PRO A 430 -2.48 -13.57 -11.53
C PRO A 430 -3.08 -14.57 -10.54
N PRO A 431 -4.36 -14.48 -10.21
CA PRO A 431 -5.03 -15.55 -9.50
C PRO A 431 -4.82 -16.81 -10.33
N GLU A 432 -4.36 -17.90 -9.68
CA GLU A 432 -4.39 -19.22 -10.30
C GLU A 432 -5.80 -19.40 -10.84
N GLU A 433 -5.93 -19.54 -12.16
CA GLU A 433 -7.20 -19.87 -12.79
C GLU A 433 -7.71 -21.15 -12.12
N ASP A 434 -8.91 -21.10 -11.58
CA ASP A 434 -9.60 -22.27 -11.03
C ASP A 434 -9.78 -23.29 -12.17
N THR A 435 -8.86 -24.29 -12.23
CA THR A 435 -9.05 -25.51 -13.02
C THR A 435 -9.92 -26.50 -12.24
#